data_f26bd2363617e922060bb7f0230ec728
#
_entry.id   f26bd2363617e922060bb7f0230ec728
#
_cell.length_a   1.000
_cell.length_b   1.000
_cell.length_c   1.000
_cell.angle_alpha   90.00
_cell.angle_beta   90.00
_cell.angle_gamma   90.00
#
_symmetry.space_group_name_H-M   'P 1'
#
loop_
_entity.id
_entity.type
_entity.pdbx_description
1 polymer ?
#
loop_
_entity_poly.entity_id
_entity_poly.type
_entity_poly.pdbx_seq_one_letter_code
_entity_poly.pdbx_strand_id
1 'polypeptide(L)'
;MRPSNRQNNEIRKIKFTKDYIKHPEGSVLVEFGNTKVICNATLEEKTPRFLKGTGSGWVTAEYGMLPRSTNERMMRESKNRQSGRTMEIQRLIGRSLRASVFLEKMTDVTVTIDCDVIQADGGTRTASITGGFVALKDALIKHYGEKDMESIIKSNVASVSVGKYQSNIILDLDYEEDSNAEADVNFVMNAQHELCLLYTSPSPRDSMT
;
A
#
# COMPACT_ATOMS: atom_id res chain seq x y z
N MET A 1 0.81 -12.15 25.99
CA MET A 1 1.85 -12.58 25.01
C MET A 1 1.20 -12.59 23.64
N ARG A 2 1.87 -12.12 22.60
CA ARG A 2 1.32 -12.10 21.23
C ARG A 2 1.08 -13.53 20.74
N PRO A 3 -0.03 -13.83 20.02
CA PRO A 3 -0.31 -15.16 19.46
C PRO A 3 0.83 -15.67 18.56
N SER A 4 1.47 -14.78 17.84
CA SER A 4 2.61 -15.06 16.95
C SER A 4 3.95 -15.29 17.65
N ASN A 5 4.01 -15.21 18.99
CA ASN A 5 5.23 -15.24 19.81
C ASN A 5 6.28 -14.16 19.47
N ARG A 6 5.93 -13.13 18.69
CA ARG A 6 6.80 -11.97 18.39
C ARG A 6 6.90 -11.02 19.60
N GLN A 7 8.00 -10.29 19.69
CA GLN A 7 8.13 -9.17 20.62
C GLN A 7 7.18 -8.02 20.21
N ASN A 8 6.79 -7.15 21.13
CA ASN A 8 5.86 -6.05 20.84
C ASN A 8 6.35 -5.09 19.74
N ASN A 9 7.65 -4.92 19.62
CA ASN A 9 8.32 -4.08 18.62
C ASN A 9 8.88 -4.87 17.42
N GLU A 10 8.52 -6.13 17.26
CA GLU A 10 9.00 -6.99 16.20
C GLU A 10 8.01 -7.04 15.03
N ILE A 11 8.50 -6.78 13.82
CA ILE A 11 7.74 -6.92 12.58
C ILE A 11 7.87 -8.34 12.01
N ARG A 12 6.89 -8.75 11.21
CA ARG A 12 6.95 -10.01 10.43
C ARG A 12 8.09 -9.95 9.42
N LYS A 13 8.55 -11.10 8.97
CA LYS A 13 9.51 -11.18 7.87
C LYS A 13 8.93 -10.53 6.61
N ILE A 14 9.62 -9.54 6.09
CA ILE A 14 9.24 -8.85 4.84
C ILE A 14 10.06 -9.44 3.69
N LYS A 15 9.40 -9.70 2.57
CA LYS A 15 10.05 -10.17 1.34
C LYS A 15 9.45 -9.45 0.14
N PHE A 16 10.32 -9.07 -0.81
CA PHE A 16 9.94 -8.54 -2.11
C PHE A 16 10.45 -9.48 -3.21
N THR A 17 9.56 -9.83 -4.13
CA THR A 17 9.92 -10.54 -5.37
C THR A 17 9.59 -9.60 -6.52
N LYS A 18 10.62 -8.98 -7.09
CA LYS A 18 10.52 -8.02 -8.21
C LYS A 18 10.29 -8.77 -9.53
N ASP A 19 9.82 -8.04 -10.54
CA ASP A 19 9.51 -8.56 -11.87
C ASP A 19 8.59 -9.79 -11.82
N TYR A 20 7.63 -9.76 -10.88
CA TYR A 20 6.76 -10.89 -10.62
C TYR A 20 5.80 -11.16 -11.78
N ILE A 21 5.26 -10.10 -12.39
CA ILE A 21 4.45 -10.17 -13.62
C ILE A 21 5.24 -9.50 -14.76
N LYS A 22 5.23 -10.11 -15.92
CA LYS A 22 6.05 -9.74 -17.08
C LYS A 22 5.67 -8.41 -17.73
N HIS A 23 4.39 -8.05 -17.74
CA HIS A 23 3.88 -6.98 -18.60
C HIS A 23 3.98 -5.56 -18.02
N PRO A 24 3.73 -5.33 -16.70
CA PRO A 24 3.78 -4.00 -16.11
C PRO A 24 5.19 -3.38 -16.17
N GLU A 25 5.27 -2.06 -16.13
CA GLU A 25 6.55 -1.34 -16.03
C GLU A 25 7.26 -1.63 -14.70
N GLY A 26 6.50 -1.77 -13.61
CA GLY A 26 6.99 -2.26 -12.32
C GLY A 26 6.07 -3.35 -11.78
N SER A 27 6.61 -4.43 -11.25
CA SER A 27 5.82 -5.53 -10.69
C SER A 27 6.51 -6.15 -9.49
N VAL A 28 5.80 -6.25 -8.37
CA VAL A 28 6.35 -6.75 -7.11
C VAL A 28 5.31 -7.62 -6.40
N LEU A 29 5.69 -8.84 -6.02
CA LEU A 29 5.01 -9.56 -4.95
C LEU A 29 5.64 -9.13 -3.62
N VAL A 30 4.87 -8.49 -2.76
CA VAL A 30 5.26 -8.14 -1.40
C VAL A 30 4.61 -9.12 -0.42
N GLU A 31 5.43 -9.60 0.52
CA GLU A 31 5.01 -10.53 1.57
C GLU A 31 5.36 -9.92 2.94
N PHE A 32 4.36 -9.77 3.81
CA PHE A 32 4.50 -9.44 5.23
C PHE A 32 4.06 -10.67 6.03
N GLY A 33 5.00 -11.57 6.32
CA GLY A 33 4.67 -12.90 6.83
C GLY A 33 3.74 -13.64 5.87
N ASN A 34 2.52 -13.93 6.32
CA ASN A 34 1.50 -14.60 5.52
C ASN A 34 0.67 -13.64 4.64
N THR A 35 0.72 -12.33 4.87
CA THR A 35 0.05 -11.37 3.98
C THR A 35 0.82 -11.25 2.68
N LYS A 36 0.13 -11.42 1.54
CA LYS A 36 0.71 -11.39 0.20
C LYS A 36 -0.10 -10.48 -0.70
N VAL A 37 0.57 -9.51 -1.32
CA VAL A 37 -0.03 -8.56 -2.25
C VAL A 37 0.81 -8.48 -3.52
N ILE A 38 0.17 -8.56 -4.69
CA ILE A 38 0.81 -8.20 -5.95
C ILE A 38 0.59 -6.71 -6.17
N CYS A 39 1.67 -5.97 -6.39
CA CYS A 39 1.64 -4.55 -6.73
C CYS A 39 2.21 -4.37 -8.12
N ASN A 40 1.40 -3.87 -9.05
CA ASN A 40 1.79 -3.60 -10.43
C ASN A 40 1.70 -2.11 -10.72
N ALA A 41 2.71 -1.56 -11.36
CA ALA A 41 2.74 -0.18 -11.80
C ALA A 41 2.62 -0.12 -13.31
N THR A 42 1.58 0.55 -13.80
CA THR A 42 1.36 0.84 -15.22
C THR A 42 1.60 2.32 -15.46
N LEU A 43 2.46 2.64 -16.42
CA LEU A 43 2.82 4.00 -16.79
C LEU A 43 2.16 4.37 -18.13
N GLU A 44 1.48 5.53 -18.15
CA GLU A 44 0.84 6.08 -19.34
C GLU A 44 1.29 7.53 -19.58
N GLU A 45 1.67 7.86 -20.80
CA GLU A 45 2.03 9.22 -21.22
C GLU A 45 0.78 10.08 -21.43
N LYS A 46 0.02 10.23 -20.36
CA LYS A 46 -1.18 11.09 -20.32
C LYS A 46 -1.44 11.54 -18.89
N THR A 47 -2.07 12.68 -18.71
CA THR A 47 -2.50 13.18 -17.41
C THR A 47 -4.03 13.18 -17.28
N PRO A 48 -4.55 13.06 -16.07
CA PRO A 48 -5.96 13.26 -15.80
C PRO A 48 -6.43 14.65 -16.26
N ARG A 49 -7.71 14.79 -16.61
CA ARG A 49 -8.29 16.04 -17.15
C ARG A 49 -8.02 17.26 -16.27
N PHE A 50 -8.03 17.09 -14.93
CA PHE A 50 -7.82 18.17 -13.96
C PHE A 50 -6.37 18.68 -13.90
N LEU A 51 -5.39 17.95 -14.47
CA LEU A 51 -3.98 18.34 -14.57
C LEU A 51 -3.58 18.74 -16.00
N LYS A 52 -4.51 18.72 -16.94
CA LYS A 52 -4.19 19.02 -18.33
C LYS A 52 -3.61 20.44 -18.47
N GLY A 53 -2.43 20.54 -19.06
CA GLY A 53 -1.72 21.79 -19.27
C GLY A 53 -0.92 22.31 -18.07
N THR A 54 -0.83 21.57 -16.96
CA THR A 54 0.00 21.93 -15.82
C THR A 54 1.44 21.46 -15.94
N GLY A 55 1.71 20.51 -16.85
CA GLY A 55 3.02 19.86 -16.99
C GLY A 55 3.36 18.89 -15.83
N SER A 56 2.43 18.65 -14.92
CA SER A 56 2.62 17.73 -13.80
C SER A 56 2.12 16.33 -14.13
N GLY A 57 2.82 15.31 -13.64
CA GLY A 57 2.35 13.93 -13.66
C GLY A 57 1.40 13.61 -12.52
N TRP A 58 0.97 12.36 -12.45
CA TRP A 58 0.06 11.87 -11.42
C TRP A 58 0.40 10.44 -11.00
N VAL A 59 0.13 10.12 -9.73
CA VAL A 59 0.17 8.75 -9.21
C VAL A 59 -1.19 8.45 -8.60
N THR A 60 -1.79 7.36 -9.03
CA THR A 60 -3.06 6.84 -8.47
C THR A 60 -2.91 5.38 -8.10
N ALA A 61 -3.85 4.84 -7.35
CA ALA A 61 -3.84 3.44 -6.96
C ALA A 61 -5.24 2.84 -7.02
N GLU A 62 -5.28 1.57 -7.39
CA GLU A 62 -6.43 0.69 -7.23
C GLU A 62 -6.09 -0.41 -6.22
N TYR A 63 -7.11 -0.94 -5.57
CA TYR A 63 -6.95 -1.96 -4.55
C TYR A 63 -8.07 -2.98 -4.67
N GLY A 64 -7.74 -4.24 -4.59
CA GLY A 64 -8.71 -5.32 -4.59
C GLY A 64 -8.25 -6.52 -3.78
N MET A 65 -9.21 -7.36 -3.38
CA MET A 65 -8.94 -8.61 -2.70
C MET A 65 -9.48 -9.77 -3.53
N LEU A 66 -8.66 -10.81 -3.73
CA LEU A 66 -9.15 -12.04 -4.35
C LEU A 66 -10.23 -12.68 -3.47
N PRO A 67 -11.26 -13.33 -4.05
CA PRO A 67 -12.37 -13.91 -3.29
C PRO A 67 -11.96 -14.87 -2.17
N ARG A 68 -10.82 -15.54 -2.32
CA ARG A 68 -10.27 -16.48 -1.31
C ARG A 68 -8.96 -16.00 -0.70
N SER A 69 -8.73 -14.69 -0.71
CA SER A 69 -7.62 -14.11 0.05
C SER A 69 -7.84 -14.16 1.57
N THR A 70 -9.07 -14.37 2.01
CA THR A 70 -9.50 -14.48 3.40
C THR A 70 -9.99 -15.90 3.74
N ASN A 71 -10.19 -16.20 5.01
CA ASN A 71 -10.69 -17.49 5.50
C ASN A 71 -12.04 -17.87 4.89
N GLU A 72 -12.94 -16.89 4.70
CA GLU A 72 -14.20 -17.07 4.03
C GLU A 72 -14.15 -16.48 2.63
N ARG A 73 -14.98 -17.04 1.72
CA ARG A 73 -15.06 -16.54 0.36
C ARG A 73 -15.84 -15.22 0.31
N MET A 74 -15.18 -14.17 -0.14
CA MET A 74 -15.80 -12.90 -0.43
C MET A 74 -16.35 -12.84 -1.87
N MET A 75 -17.36 -12.00 -2.10
CA MET A 75 -17.85 -11.73 -3.46
C MET A 75 -16.83 -10.86 -4.22
N ARG A 76 -16.73 -11.07 -5.55
CA ARG A 76 -15.93 -10.18 -6.40
C ARG A 76 -16.61 -8.82 -6.51
N GLU A 77 -15.89 -7.75 -6.21
CA GLU A 77 -16.41 -6.37 -6.31
C GLU A 77 -16.75 -5.96 -7.74
N SER A 78 -16.16 -6.61 -8.76
CA SER A 78 -16.52 -6.40 -10.17
C SER A 78 -18.00 -6.68 -10.51
N LYS A 79 -18.71 -7.41 -9.64
CA LYS A 79 -20.16 -7.67 -9.80
C LYS A 79 -21.06 -6.65 -9.08
N ASN A 80 -20.47 -5.86 -8.19
CA ASN A 80 -21.15 -4.86 -7.38
C ASN A 80 -20.36 -3.55 -7.41
N ARG A 81 -20.91 -2.46 -6.87
CA ARG A 81 -20.10 -1.26 -6.61
C ARG A 81 -18.95 -1.60 -5.66
N GLN A 82 -17.78 -0.99 -5.90
CA GLN A 82 -16.67 -1.04 -4.95
C GLN A 82 -17.17 -0.60 -3.57
N SER A 83 -16.71 -1.32 -2.54
CA SER A 83 -17.06 -0.98 -1.16
C SER A 83 -16.44 0.36 -0.76
N GLY A 84 -17.05 1.04 0.21
CA GLY A 84 -16.47 2.25 0.79
C GLY A 84 -15.06 2.02 1.34
N ARG A 85 -14.82 0.84 1.92
CA ARG A 85 -13.50 0.39 2.40
C ARG A 85 -12.48 0.30 1.27
N THR A 86 -12.82 -0.31 0.14
CA THR A 86 -11.93 -0.42 -1.02
C THR A 86 -11.54 0.95 -1.55
N MET A 87 -12.53 1.84 -1.75
CA MET A 87 -12.27 3.22 -2.21
C MET A 87 -11.41 4.01 -1.24
N GLU A 88 -11.60 3.84 0.06
CA GLU A 88 -10.81 4.47 1.10
C GLU A 88 -9.35 4.00 1.04
N ILE A 89 -9.11 2.68 0.92
CA ILE A 89 -7.76 2.11 0.82
C ILE A 89 -7.04 2.58 -0.44
N GLN A 90 -7.71 2.62 -1.59
CA GLN A 90 -7.17 3.17 -2.84
C GLN A 90 -6.68 4.61 -2.65
N ARG A 91 -7.48 5.45 -2.00
CA ARG A 91 -7.12 6.85 -1.71
C ARG A 91 -5.94 6.96 -0.75
N LEU A 92 -5.88 6.08 0.24
CA LEU A 92 -4.78 6.02 1.20
C LEU A 92 -3.47 5.64 0.49
N ILE A 93 -3.46 4.58 -0.31
CA ILE A 93 -2.28 4.14 -1.09
C ILE A 93 -1.84 5.26 -2.03
N GLY A 94 -2.75 5.78 -2.86
CA GLY A 94 -2.42 6.85 -3.81
C GLY A 94 -1.86 8.10 -3.14
N ARG A 95 -2.40 8.51 -1.98
CA ARG A 95 -1.89 9.65 -1.21
C ARG A 95 -0.49 9.39 -0.67
N SER A 96 -0.25 8.19 -0.14
CA SER A 96 1.05 7.79 0.40
C SER A 96 2.13 7.80 -0.69
N LEU A 97 1.82 7.26 -1.86
CA LEU A 97 2.74 7.22 -2.99
C LEU A 97 3.01 8.62 -3.58
N ARG A 98 2.00 9.48 -3.69
CA ARG A 98 2.21 10.87 -4.12
C ARG A 98 3.13 11.66 -3.19
N ALA A 99 3.11 11.37 -1.89
CA ALA A 99 4.02 12.01 -0.94
C ALA A 99 5.49 11.63 -1.15
N SER A 100 5.77 10.55 -1.87
CA SER A 100 7.13 10.03 -2.14
C SER A 100 7.77 10.58 -3.40
N VAL A 101 7.05 11.34 -4.24
CA VAL A 101 7.51 11.81 -5.55
C VAL A 101 7.29 13.31 -5.74
N PHE A 102 8.10 13.93 -6.60
CA PHE A 102 7.88 15.27 -7.14
C PHE A 102 7.04 15.16 -8.42
N LEU A 103 5.72 15.36 -8.30
CA LEU A 103 4.77 15.21 -9.40
C LEU A 103 5.09 16.16 -10.58
N GLU A 104 5.59 17.36 -10.31
CA GLU A 104 6.00 18.35 -11.29
C GLU A 104 7.19 17.91 -12.14
N LYS A 105 7.92 16.87 -11.72
CA LYS A 105 9.05 16.30 -12.48
C LYS A 105 8.65 15.09 -13.33
N MET A 106 7.42 14.58 -13.14
CA MET A 106 6.90 13.44 -13.89
C MET A 106 6.22 13.82 -15.21
N THR A 107 6.45 15.00 -15.72
CA THR A 107 5.91 15.65 -16.93
C THR A 107 4.92 14.81 -17.76
N ASP A 108 3.63 15.12 -17.65
CA ASP A 108 2.52 14.52 -18.42
C ASP A 108 2.39 12.98 -18.34
N VAL A 109 2.93 12.37 -17.29
CA VAL A 109 2.87 10.93 -17.04
C VAL A 109 1.91 10.60 -15.90
N THR A 110 1.09 9.59 -16.08
CA THR A 110 0.31 8.96 -14.98
C THR A 110 0.83 7.58 -14.69
N VAL A 111 1.06 7.29 -13.41
CA VAL A 111 1.34 5.94 -12.94
C VAL A 111 0.16 5.45 -12.13
N THR A 112 -0.44 4.35 -12.56
CA THR A 112 -1.48 3.62 -11.83
C THR A 112 -0.87 2.42 -11.14
N ILE A 113 -1.10 2.30 -9.83
CA ILE A 113 -0.61 1.17 -9.03
C ILE A 113 -1.79 0.28 -8.69
N ASP A 114 -1.80 -0.93 -9.25
CA ASP A 114 -2.79 -1.96 -8.95
C ASP A 114 -2.27 -2.84 -7.81
N CYS A 115 -3.02 -2.91 -6.70
CA CYS A 115 -2.69 -3.69 -5.52
C CYS A 115 -3.72 -4.82 -5.34
N ASP A 116 -3.34 -6.04 -5.68
CA ASP A 116 -4.19 -7.22 -5.58
C ASP A 116 -3.77 -8.10 -4.41
N VAL A 117 -4.62 -8.19 -3.39
CA VAL A 117 -4.37 -9.05 -2.22
C VAL A 117 -4.65 -10.50 -2.58
N ILE A 118 -3.60 -11.33 -2.57
CA ILE A 118 -3.69 -12.77 -2.82
C ILE A 118 -4.03 -13.50 -1.53
N GLN A 119 -3.43 -13.09 -0.42
CA GLN A 119 -3.63 -13.66 0.90
C GLN A 119 -3.58 -12.56 1.95
N ALA A 120 -4.60 -12.48 2.80
CA ALA A 120 -4.74 -11.50 3.85
C ALA A 120 -4.52 -12.15 5.23
N ASP A 121 -3.56 -11.60 5.98
CA ASP A 121 -3.26 -11.97 7.35
C ASP A 121 -2.84 -10.71 8.14
N GLY A 122 -3.72 -9.70 8.16
CA GLY A 122 -3.44 -8.37 8.73
C GLY A 122 -2.47 -7.52 7.88
N GLY A 123 -2.57 -6.21 7.97
CA GLY A 123 -1.64 -5.27 7.33
C GLY A 123 -1.69 -5.24 5.79
N THR A 124 -2.82 -5.56 5.16
CA THR A 124 -2.93 -5.51 3.68
C THR A 124 -2.72 -4.11 3.12
N ARG A 125 -3.20 -3.06 3.82
CA ARG A 125 -2.97 -1.65 3.46
C ARG A 125 -1.49 -1.29 3.48
N THR A 126 -0.80 -1.65 4.55
CA THR A 126 0.62 -1.32 4.76
C THR A 126 1.53 -2.08 3.80
N ALA A 127 1.22 -3.34 3.52
CA ALA A 127 1.90 -4.12 2.49
C ALA A 127 1.68 -3.52 1.09
N SER A 128 0.44 -3.09 0.77
CA SER A 128 0.12 -2.44 -0.52
C SER A 128 0.87 -1.11 -0.70
N ILE A 129 0.97 -0.28 0.35
CA ILE A 129 1.73 0.99 0.28
C ILE A 129 3.21 0.71 0.05
N THR A 130 3.79 -0.21 0.83
CA THR A 130 5.22 -0.52 0.78
C THR A 130 5.59 -1.22 -0.53
N GLY A 131 4.82 -2.22 -0.95
CA GLY A 131 5.02 -2.90 -2.24
C GLY A 131 4.72 -2.01 -3.43
N GLY A 132 3.66 -1.18 -3.33
CA GLY A 132 3.30 -0.20 -4.36
C GLY A 132 4.39 0.84 -4.59
N PHE A 133 5.10 1.26 -3.52
CA PHE A 133 6.26 2.14 -3.67
C PHE A 133 7.41 1.47 -4.43
N VAL A 134 7.70 0.20 -4.15
CA VAL A 134 8.75 -0.55 -4.88
C VAL A 134 8.37 -0.68 -6.36
N ALA A 135 7.12 -1.03 -6.67
CA ALA A 135 6.64 -1.12 -8.04
C ALA A 135 6.67 0.24 -8.77
N LEU A 136 6.26 1.33 -8.10
CA LEU A 136 6.34 2.69 -8.61
C LEU A 136 7.79 3.06 -8.97
N LYS A 137 8.73 2.81 -8.06
CA LYS A 137 10.15 3.10 -8.27
C LYS A 137 10.71 2.35 -9.46
N ASP A 138 10.41 1.05 -9.59
CA ASP A 138 10.86 0.22 -10.71
C ASP A 138 10.28 0.72 -12.05
N ALA A 139 9.00 1.12 -12.08
CA ALA A 139 8.37 1.70 -13.27
C ALA A 139 9.03 3.03 -13.68
N LEU A 140 9.33 3.90 -12.70
CA LEU A 140 10.02 5.18 -12.97
C LEU A 140 11.45 4.96 -13.48
N ILE A 141 12.18 3.98 -12.93
CA ILE A 141 13.52 3.59 -13.43
C ILE A 141 13.43 3.14 -14.89
N LYS A 142 12.46 2.29 -15.19
CA LYS A 142 12.30 1.74 -16.54
C LYS A 142 11.96 2.81 -17.59
N HIS A 143 11.19 3.84 -17.18
CA HIS A 143 10.75 4.91 -18.09
C HIS A 143 11.79 6.04 -18.22
N TYR A 144 12.31 6.54 -17.10
CA TYR A 144 13.21 7.70 -17.07
C TYR A 144 14.70 7.34 -17.00
N GLY A 145 15.04 6.09 -16.63
CA GLY A 145 16.38 5.68 -16.25
C GLY A 145 16.71 6.01 -14.80
N GLU A 146 17.73 5.36 -14.25
CA GLU A 146 18.10 5.48 -12.81
C GLU A 146 18.43 6.93 -12.41
N LYS A 147 19.21 7.62 -13.24
CA LYS A 147 19.71 8.98 -12.96
C LYS A 147 18.58 10.01 -12.86
N ASP A 148 17.65 9.98 -13.79
CA ASP A 148 16.54 10.95 -13.82
C ASP A 148 15.49 10.60 -12.79
N MET A 149 15.25 9.30 -12.54
CA MET A 149 14.38 8.82 -11.46
C MET A 149 14.80 9.34 -10.08
N GLU A 150 16.11 9.42 -9.77
CA GLU A 150 16.60 9.97 -8.50
C GLU A 150 16.13 11.41 -8.25
N SER A 151 15.95 12.19 -9.31
CA SER A 151 15.41 13.54 -9.20
C SER A 151 13.90 13.58 -8.95
N ILE A 152 13.16 12.54 -9.37
CA ILE A 152 11.70 12.41 -9.26
C ILE A 152 11.31 11.88 -7.89
N ILE A 153 12.05 10.91 -7.34
CA ILE A 153 11.79 10.37 -6.00
C ILE A 153 12.21 11.40 -4.94
N LYS A 154 11.25 11.84 -4.17
CA LYS A 154 11.47 12.75 -3.03
C LYS A 154 12.06 11.99 -1.84
N SER A 155 11.52 10.83 -1.53
CA SER A 155 11.98 9.95 -0.47
C SER A 155 11.37 8.55 -0.61
N ASN A 156 12.09 7.52 -0.16
CA ASN A 156 11.50 6.19 -0.02
C ASN A 156 10.44 6.22 1.09
N VAL A 157 9.34 5.52 0.89
CA VAL A 157 8.26 5.39 1.88
C VAL A 157 7.97 3.93 2.20
N ALA A 158 7.63 3.69 3.45
CA ALA A 158 7.15 2.40 3.93
C ALA A 158 6.00 2.61 4.91
N SER A 159 5.20 1.57 5.10
CA SER A 159 4.06 1.61 6.01
C SER A 159 4.05 0.41 6.94
N VAL A 160 3.58 0.63 8.16
CA VAL A 160 3.42 -0.40 9.19
C VAL A 160 2.19 -0.11 10.03
N SER A 161 1.49 -1.16 10.49
CA SER A 161 0.41 -1.03 11.46
C SER A 161 0.96 -1.02 12.89
N VAL A 162 0.31 -0.26 13.75
CA VAL A 162 0.55 -0.23 15.19
C VAL A 162 -0.80 -0.30 15.88
N GLY A 163 -0.97 -1.18 16.83
CA GLY A 163 -2.24 -1.30 17.52
C GLY A 163 -2.10 -1.52 19.01
N LYS A 164 -3.21 -1.35 19.72
CA LYS A 164 -3.33 -1.67 21.12
C LYS A 164 -4.02 -3.03 21.26
N TYR A 165 -3.26 -4.02 21.71
CA TYR A 165 -3.71 -5.40 21.91
C TYR A 165 -3.40 -5.85 23.34
N GLN A 166 -4.42 -6.30 24.09
CA GLN A 166 -4.29 -6.71 25.51
C GLN A 166 -3.49 -5.69 26.34
N SER A 167 -3.86 -4.42 26.25
CA SER A 167 -3.21 -3.27 26.92
C SER A 167 -1.77 -2.98 26.52
N ASN A 168 -1.19 -3.71 25.56
CA ASN A 168 0.15 -3.45 25.02
C ASN A 168 0.07 -2.75 23.67
N ILE A 169 1.02 -1.84 23.42
CA ILE A 169 1.24 -1.31 22.06
C ILE A 169 2.12 -2.30 21.32
N ILE A 170 1.63 -2.77 20.17
CA ILE A 170 2.31 -3.75 19.33
C ILE A 170 2.47 -3.25 17.91
N LEU A 171 3.59 -3.62 17.28
CA LEU A 171 3.96 -3.26 15.94
C LEU A 171 3.60 -4.39 14.95
N ASP A 172 3.11 -4.04 13.76
CA ASP A 172 2.81 -4.95 12.65
C ASP A 172 1.85 -6.09 13.06
N LEU A 173 0.57 -5.72 13.21
CA LEU A 173 -0.49 -6.65 13.63
C LEU A 173 -0.75 -7.69 12.52
N ASP A 174 -0.80 -8.97 12.91
CA ASP A 174 -1.40 -10.01 12.08
C ASP A 174 -2.93 -10.01 12.23
N TYR A 175 -3.62 -10.91 11.53
CA TYR A 175 -5.10 -10.93 11.51
C TYR A 175 -5.70 -11.18 12.88
N GLU A 176 -5.13 -12.08 13.68
CA GLU A 176 -5.63 -12.41 15.01
C GLU A 176 -5.49 -11.21 15.97
N GLU A 177 -4.36 -10.50 15.87
CA GLU A 177 -4.10 -9.30 16.66
C GLU A 177 -4.98 -8.12 16.21
N ASP A 178 -5.08 -7.87 14.89
CA ASP A 178 -5.86 -6.80 14.31
C ASP A 178 -7.36 -6.93 14.62
N SER A 179 -7.91 -8.13 14.46
CA SER A 179 -9.33 -8.41 14.72
C SER A 179 -9.74 -8.26 16.21
N ASN A 180 -8.79 -8.35 17.12
CA ASN A 180 -8.98 -8.22 18.57
C ASN A 180 -8.35 -6.96 19.15
N ALA A 181 -7.79 -6.08 18.32
CA ALA A 181 -7.17 -4.84 18.77
C ALA A 181 -8.22 -3.86 19.32
N GLU A 182 -7.85 -3.12 20.37
CA GLU A 182 -8.65 -2.02 20.91
C GLU A 182 -8.58 -0.78 20.02
N ALA A 183 -7.47 -0.62 19.29
CA ALA A 183 -7.25 0.43 18.30
C ALA A 183 -6.18 -0.04 17.30
N ASP A 184 -6.33 0.33 16.04
CA ASP A 184 -5.37 0.12 14.95
C ASP A 184 -5.08 1.43 14.21
N VAL A 185 -3.79 1.67 13.99
CA VAL A 185 -3.29 2.86 13.32
C VAL A 185 -2.24 2.45 12.28
N ASN A 186 -2.36 2.97 11.07
CA ASN A 186 -1.40 2.74 10.01
C ASN A 186 -0.50 3.97 9.85
N PHE A 187 0.80 3.78 10.03
CA PHE A 187 1.83 4.78 9.87
C PHE A 187 2.46 4.66 8.49
N VAL A 188 2.61 5.78 7.80
CA VAL A 188 3.43 5.90 6.58
C VAL A 188 4.58 6.82 6.89
N MET A 189 5.80 6.33 6.77
CA MET A 189 7.02 7.06 7.10
C MET A 189 7.98 7.08 5.92
N ASN A 190 8.78 8.12 5.85
CA ASN A 190 9.85 8.24 4.86
C ASN A 190 11.21 7.75 5.42
N ALA A 191 12.23 7.71 4.54
CA ALA A 191 13.58 7.29 4.92
C ALA A 191 14.28 8.24 5.92
N GLN A 192 13.78 9.45 6.10
CA GLN A 192 14.24 10.43 7.08
C GLN A 192 13.54 10.28 8.44
N HIS A 193 12.73 9.21 8.62
CA HIS A 193 11.91 8.96 9.81
C HIS A 193 10.82 10.02 10.06
N GLU A 194 10.42 10.75 9.03
CA GLU A 194 9.32 11.69 9.11
C GLU A 194 7.99 10.99 8.85
N LEU A 195 6.96 11.40 9.59
CA LEU A 195 5.61 10.91 9.40
C LEU A 195 4.99 11.56 8.15
N CYS A 196 4.78 10.77 7.09
CA CYS A 196 4.12 11.23 5.87
C CYS A 196 2.59 11.21 6.00
N LEU A 197 2.07 10.17 6.64
CA LEU A 197 0.63 9.98 6.81
C LEU A 197 0.34 9.13 8.05
N LEU A 198 -0.72 9.50 8.77
CA LEU A 198 -1.31 8.73 9.86
C LEU A 198 -2.75 8.40 9.50
N TYR A 199 -3.12 7.15 9.61
CA TYR A 199 -4.47 6.70 9.35
C TYR A 199 -4.94 5.74 10.45
N THR A 200 -6.07 6.08 11.09
CA THR A 200 -6.75 5.22 12.08
C THR A 200 -7.85 4.43 11.40
N SER A 201 -7.82 3.11 11.51
CA SER A 201 -8.94 2.26 11.12
C SER A 201 -10.05 2.38 12.18
N PRO A 202 -11.34 2.41 11.80
CA PRO A 202 -12.42 2.22 12.76
C PRO A 202 -12.26 0.87 13.45
N SER A 203 -12.27 0.87 14.77
CA SER A 203 -12.27 -0.39 15.51
C SER A 203 -13.53 -1.21 15.17
N PRO A 204 -13.48 -2.56 15.14
CA PRO A 204 -14.67 -3.38 15.01
C PRO A 204 -15.75 -3.05 16.06
N ARG A 205 -15.37 -2.47 17.20
CA ARG A 205 -16.31 -2.00 18.24
C ARG A 205 -17.04 -0.71 17.87
N ASP A 206 -16.48 0.13 16.99
CA ASP A 206 -17.11 1.39 16.54
C ASP A 206 -18.25 1.15 15.55
N SER A 207 -18.34 -0.05 14.96
CA SER A 207 -19.41 -0.44 14.03
C SER A 207 -20.65 -1.02 14.72
N MET A 208 -20.65 -1.09 16.05
CA MET A 208 -21.76 -1.66 16.86
C MET A 208 -22.61 -0.61 17.59
N THR A 209 -22.45 0.68 17.28
CA THR A 209 -23.28 1.78 17.84
C THR A 209 -24.19 2.39 16.81
#